data_4bd32cf0815d47ff037ab916e9008ffd
#
_entry.id   4bd32cf0815d47ff037ab916e9008ffd
#
_cell.length_a   1.000
_cell.length_b   1.000
_cell.length_c   1.000
_cell.angle_alpha   90.00
_cell.angle_beta   90.00
_cell.angle_gamma   90.00
#
_symmetry.space_group_name_H-M   'P 1'
#
loop_
_entity.id
_entity.type
_entity.pdbx_description
1 polymer ?
#
loop_
_entity_poly.entity_id
_entity_poly.type
_entity_poly.pdbx_seq_one_letter_code
_entity_poly.pdbx_strand_id
1 'polypeptide(L)'
;GAWLEYETDANDVFYVKVDRNKKVPITVLIRALGFGTNAEIIDIFGEEPKLLATMEKDTTTNYQEGILELYKKLRPGEPLSVDSAESLISGMFFDPRRYDLAKVGRYKFNKKLSFRYRIAGQILADDVVVDGKVIAKAGDKLDRESAQMIQDAAVPAVFLSVEVKGNDGTITNKRVKILSNMAVDITKWVDISDEEAKELGVNEYVFYPVLSQILAENSDIEDIKEAISKNIGDLIPKHITVEDILASINYNMHLEYGVGSKDDIDHLGNRRIRAVGELLQNQFRIGISRMERVVRERMSTQDLSGVSPQSLINIKPVTAAIKEFFGSSQLSQFMDQNNPLGELTHKRRLSALGPGGLSRDRAGFEVRDVHYTHYGRMCPIETPEGPNIGLINS
;
A
#
# COMPACT_ATOMS: atom_id res chain seq x y z
N GLY A 1 4.51 2.50 8.44
CA GLY A 1 4.78 2.45 7.02
C GLY A 1 5.25 3.77 6.49
N ALA A 2 5.70 3.76 5.25
CA ALA A 2 6.14 4.96 4.55
C ALA A 2 5.04 5.51 3.65
N TRP A 3 4.97 6.82 3.53
CA TRP A 3 4.09 7.51 2.59
C TRP A 3 4.77 7.65 1.23
N LEU A 4 4.00 7.46 0.16
CA LEU A 4 4.38 7.80 -1.20
C LEU A 4 3.46 8.92 -1.68
N GLU A 5 4.03 10.09 -1.96
CA GLU A 5 3.33 11.24 -2.54
C GLU A 5 3.88 11.51 -3.93
N TYR A 6 3.00 11.58 -4.92
CA TYR A 6 3.36 11.87 -6.30
C TYR A 6 3.04 13.31 -6.65
N GLU A 7 3.98 13.98 -7.30
CA GLU A 7 3.77 15.34 -7.81
C GLU A 7 4.39 15.52 -9.21
N THR A 8 3.79 16.36 -10.02
CA THR A 8 4.33 16.76 -11.32
C THR A 8 4.67 18.25 -11.26
N ASP A 9 5.85 18.62 -11.75
CA ASP A 9 6.24 20.04 -11.82
C ASP A 9 5.75 20.73 -13.11
N ALA A 10 6.05 22.01 -13.27
CA ALA A 10 5.66 22.80 -14.43
C ALA A 10 6.32 22.34 -15.77
N ASN A 11 7.33 21.49 -15.70
CA ASN A 11 8.03 20.92 -16.84
C ASN A 11 7.61 19.47 -17.14
N ASP A 12 6.48 19.02 -16.58
CA ASP A 12 5.97 17.65 -16.67
C ASP A 12 6.91 16.57 -16.10
N VAL A 13 7.88 16.96 -15.29
CA VAL A 13 8.74 16.02 -14.57
C VAL A 13 7.98 15.44 -13.39
N PHE A 14 7.93 14.12 -13.34
CA PHE A 14 7.17 13.38 -12.35
C PHE A 14 8.07 12.95 -11.18
N TYR A 15 7.71 13.38 -9.99
CA TYR A 15 8.47 13.16 -8.77
C TYR A 15 7.70 12.34 -7.75
N VAL A 16 8.44 11.68 -6.87
CA VAL A 16 7.92 11.03 -5.67
C VAL A 16 8.61 11.59 -4.43
N LYS A 17 7.83 11.81 -3.38
CA LYS A 17 8.32 12.01 -2.02
C LYS A 17 8.09 10.73 -1.24
N VAL A 18 9.17 10.22 -0.67
CA VAL A 18 9.11 9.04 0.20
C VAL A 18 9.24 9.50 1.64
N ASP A 19 8.21 9.24 2.43
CA ASP A 19 8.18 9.52 3.87
C ASP A 19 8.57 10.95 4.27
N ARG A 20 8.05 11.95 3.54
CA ARG A 20 8.27 13.40 3.75
C ARG A 20 9.67 13.91 3.44
N ASN A 21 10.52 13.08 2.85
CA ASN A 21 11.85 13.48 2.40
C ASN A 21 11.76 14.36 1.14
N LYS A 22 12.91 14.90 0.74
CA LYS A 22 13.00 15.65 -0.51
C LYS A 22 12.56 14.77 -1.68
N LYS A 23 11.88 15.38 -2.64
CA LYS A 23 11.41 14.71 -3.84
C LYS A 23 12.57 14.15 -4.67
N VAL A 24 12.36 12.99 -5.27
CA VAL A 24 13.22 12.36 -6.25
C VAL A 24 12.44 12.09 -7.53
N PRO A 25 13.08 12.04 -8.71
CA PRO A 25 12.42 11.60 -9.92
C PRO A 25 11.77 10.23 -9.72
N ILE A 26 10.57 10.02 -10.28
CA ILE A 26 9.86 8.75 -10.10
C ILE A 26 10.64 7.56 -10.67
N THR A 27 11.43 7.79 -11.70
CA THR A 27 12.30 6.79 -12.34
C THR A 27 13.33 6.22 -11.37
N VAL A 28 13.82 7.03 -10.42
CA VAL A 28 14.73 6.55 -9.35
C VAL A 28 14.03 5.50 -8.47
N LEU A 29 12.77 5.75 -8.09
CA LEU A 29 11.99 4.76 -7.34
C LEU A 29 11.74 3.49 -8.17
N ILE A 30 11.34 3.63 -9.44
CA ILE A 30 11.09 2.49 -10.33
C ILE A 30 12.36 1.64 -10.50
N ARG A 31 13.54 2.27 -10.68
CA ARG A 31 14.81 1.55 -10.73
C ARG A 31 15.13 0.84 -9.42
N ALA A 32 14.88 1.49 -8.29
CA ALA A 32 15.08 0.88 -6.98
C ALA A 32 14.15 -0.30 -6.68
N LEU A 33 13.03 -0.43 -7.42
CA LEU A 33 12.11 -1.56 -7.34
C LEU A 33 12.54 -2.76 -8.24
N GLY A 34 13.61 -2.62 -9.01
CA GLY A 34 14.18 -3.70 -9.82
C GLY A 34 14.15 -3.46 -11.34
N PHE A 35 13.55 -2.36 -11.81
CA PHE A 35 13.44 -2.03 -13.24
C PHE A 35 14.51 -0.99 -13.62
N GLY A 36 15.75 -1.46 -13.83
CA GLY A 36 16.94 -0.62 -13.87
C GLY A 36 17.07 0.27 -15.11
N THR A 37 16.67 -0.20 -16.29
CA THR A 37 16.91 0.49 -17.56
C THR A 37 15.71 1.32 -18.02
N ASN A 38 15.98 2.33 -18.85
CA ASN A 38 14.92 3.13 -19.47
C ASN A 38 14.00 2.25 -20.34
N ALA A 39 14.58 1.26 -21.02
CA ALA A 39 13.82 0.34 -21.88
C ALA A 39 12.80 -0.48 -21.06
N GLU A 40 13.20 -1.01 -19.91
CA GLU A 40 12.30 -1.74 -19.00
C GLU A 40 11.18 -0.83 -18.47
N ILE A 41 11.49 0.41 -18.12
CA ILE A 41 10.49 1.38 -17.65
C ILE A 41 9.47 1.69 -18.77
N ILE A 42 9.93 1.90 -19.99
CA ILE A 42 9.06 2.15 -21.15
C ILE A 42 8.23 0.89 -21.48
N ASP A 43 8.82 -0.29 -21.37
CA ASP A 43 8.09 -1.55 -21.59
C ASP A 43 6.92 -1.70 -20.60
N ILE A 44 7.14 -1.36 -19.34
CA ILE A 44 6.10 -1.44 -18.31
C ILE A 44 5.00 -0.40 -18.50
N PHE A 45 5.36 0.88 -18.60
CA PHE A 45 4.39 1.99 -18.54
C PHE A 45 3.93 2.47 -19.92
N GLY A 46 4.66 2.14 -20.99
CA GLY A 46 4.51 2.75 -22.29
C GLY A 46 5.29 4.07 -22.43
N GLU A 47 5.28 4.65 -23.61
CA GLU A 47 5.89 5.96 -23.89
C GLU A 47 4.98 7.08 -23.36
N GLU A 48 5.13 7.43 -22.10
CA GLU A 48 4.39 8.53 -21.48
C GLU A 48 5.26 9.81 -21.41
N PRO A 49 4.74 10.97 -21.85
CA PRO A 49 5.50 12.22 -21.87
C PRO A 49 6.13 12.58 -20.54
N LYS A 50 5.41 12.39 -19.43
CA LYS A 50 5.90 12.64 -18.09
C LYS A 50 7.07 11.74 -17.70
N LEU A 51 7.05 10.48 -18.12
CA LEU A 51 8.17 9.56 -17.87
C LEU A 51 9.39 9.94 -18.73
N LEU A 52 9.18 10.28 -19.99
CA LEU A 52 10.28 10.71 -20.88
C LEU A 52 10.94 11.99 -20.36
N ALA A 53 10.16 13.01 -19.97
CA ALA A 53 10.69 14.22 -19.36
C ALA A 53 11.41 13.94 -18.03
N THR A 54 10.93 12.96 -17.26
CA THR A 54 11.56 12.56 -16.00
C THR A 54 12.89 11.83 -16.24
N MET A 55 12.97 10.98 -17.26
CA MET A 55 14.19 10.28 -17.63
C MET A 55 15.31 11.24 -18.04
N GLU A 56 14.98 12.36 -18.68
CA GLU A 56 15.97 13.42 -19.02
C GLU A 56 16.53 14.12 -17.79
N LYS A 57 15.76 14.19 -16.69
CA LYS A 57 16.17 14.80 -15.42
C LYS A 57 16.85 13.80 -14.47
N ASP A 58 16.61 12.51 -14.65
CA ASP A 58 17.19 11.46 -13.84
C ASP A 58 18.65 11.23 -14.22
N THR A 59 19.53 11.33 -13.25
CA THR A 59 20.98 11.07 -13.43
C THR A 59 21.32 9.59 -13.25
N THR A 60 20.37 8.76 -12.79
CA THR A 60 20.58 7.32 -12.61
C THR A 60 20.26 6.55 -13.88
N THR A 61 20.99 5.45 -14.13
CA THR A 61 20.87 4.66 -15.38
C THR A 61 20.60 3.19 -15.14
N ASN A 62 20.76 2.72 -13.90
CA ASN A 62 20.60 1.31 -13.54
C ASN A 62 20.04 1.14 -12.13
N TYR A 63 19.78 -0.12 -11.76
CA TYR A 63 19.24 -0.49 -10.45
C TYR A 63 20.11 -0.01 -9.29
N GLN A 64 21.42 -0.24 -9.36
CA GLN A 64 22.33 0.11 -8.25
C GLN A 64 22.38 1.61 -8.01
N GLU A 65 22.47 2.40 -9.07
CA GLU A 65 22.44 3.86 -8.95
C GLU A 65 21.10 4.35 -8.42
N GLY A 66 19.99 3.79 -8.90
CA GLY A 66 18.65 4.14 -8.44
C GLY A 66 18.44 3.87 -6.95
N ILE A 67 18.81 2.69 -6.49
CA ILE A 67 18.65 2.32 -5.08
C ILE A 67 19.56 3.14 -4.14
N LEU A 68 20.78 3.44 -4.58
CA LEU A 68 21.72 4.28 -3.81
C LEU A 68 21.28 5.74 -3.77
N GLU A 69 20.77 6.30 -4.87
CA GLU A 69 20.25 7.68 -4.86
C GLU A 69 19.02 7.81 -3.96
N LEU A 70 18.12 6.83 -3.98
CA LEU A 70 16.98 6.78 -3.06
C LEU A 70 17.45 6.67 -1.60
N TYR A 71 18.41 5.79 -1.31
CA TYR A 71 18.98 5.62 0.02
C TYR A 71 19.63 6.92 0.54
N LYS A 72 20.41 7.60 -0.29
CA LYS A 72 21.04 8.89 0.02
C LYS A 72 20.01 9.97 0.42
N LYS A 73 18.85 9.96 -0.20
CA LYS A 73 17.74 10.88 0.16
C LYS A 73 17.06 10.50 1.46
N LEU A 74 16.90 9.19 1.73
CA LEU A 74 16.26 8.68 2.93
C LEU A 74 17.17 8.78 4.16
N ARG A 75 18.47 8.56 3.98
CA ARG A 75 19.50 8.53 5.02
C ARG A 75 20.70 9.43 4.66
N PRO A 76 20.53 10.76 4.67
CA PRO A 76 21.61 11.65 4.34
C PRO A 76 22.75 11.52 5.36
N GLY A 77 23.99 11.39 4.85
CA GLY A 77 25.20 11.31 5.67
C GLY A 77 25.62 9.89 6.09
N GLU A 78 24.83 8.86 5.79
CA GLU A 78 25.26 7.47 6.01
C GLU A 78 26.11 6.95 4.83
N PRO A 79 27.05 5.99 5.08
CA PRO A 79 27.82 5.36 4.02
C PRO A 79 26.90 4.66 3.01
N LEU A 80 27.20 4.82 1.73
CA LEU A 80 26.43 4.22 0.66
C LEU A 80 26.81 2.74 0.49
N SER A 81 25.84 1.85 0.67
CA SER A 81 25.96 0.40 0.44
C SER A 81 24.67 -0.11 -0.19
N VAL A 82 24.80 -0.93 -1.23
CA VAL A 82 23.64 -1.53 -1.91
C VAL A 82 22.86 -2.42 -0.94
N ASP A 83 23.53 -3.28 -0.16
CA ASP A 83 22.89 -4.19 0.80
C ASP A 83 22.11 -3.43 1.89
N SER A 84 22.67 -2.32 2.39
CA SER A 84 21.99 -1.46 3.36
C SER A 84 20.78 -0.76 2.76
N ALA A 85 20.88 -0.34 1.51
CA ALA A 85 19.81 0.30 0.78
C ALA A 85 18.66 -0.69 0.49
N GLU A 86 18.97 -1.90 0.02
CA GLU A 86 18.00 -2.97 -0.19
C GLU A 86 17.28 -3.34 1.11
N SER A 87 18.03 -3.53 2.18
CA SER A 87 17.47 -3.82 3.50
C SER A 87 16.54 -2.72 4.02
N LEU A 88 16.91 -1.44 3.81
CA LEU A 88 16.09 -0.31 4.21
C LEU A 88 14.79 -0.25 3.40
N ILE A 89 14.87 -0.33 2.08
CA ILE A 89 13.72 -0.19 1.17
C ILE A 89 12.78 -1.38 1.32
N SER A 90 13.32 -2.61 1.35
CA SER A 90 12.53 -3.82 1.59
C SER A 90 11.83 -3.76 2.95
N GLY A 91 12.55 -3.36 4.00
CA GLY A 91 11.96 -3.20 5.35
C GLY A 91 10.93 -2.07 5.42
N MET A 92 11.04 -1.05 4.60
CA MET A 92 10.12 0.10 4.61
C MET A 92 8.79 -0.22 3.92
N PHE A 93 8.82 -0.90 2.78
CA PHE A 93 7.64 -1.15 1.95
C PHE A 93 7.09 -2.56 2.06
N PHE A 94 7.95 -3.58 2.17
CA PHE A 94 7.56 -4.97 1.96
C PHE A 94 7.62 -5.83 3.23
N ASP A 95 8.00 -5.28 4.38
CA ASP A 95 8.01 -6.03 5.64
C ASP A 95 6.69 -5.87 6.40
N PRO A 96 5.83 -6.93 6.46
CA PRO A 96 4.55 -6.89 7.16
C PRO A 96 4.70 -6.70 8.67
N ARG A 97 5.89 -6.96 9.23
CA ARG A 97 6.19 -6.75 10.65
C ARG A 97 6.31 -5.29 11.01
N ARG A 98 6.68 -4.43 10.06
CA ARG A 98 6.79 -2.97 10.27
C ARG A 98 5.47 -2.25 10.08
N TYR A 99 4.69 -2.64 9.07
CA TYR A 99 3.39 -2.05 8.80
C TYR A 99 2.44 -3.10 8.23
N ASP A 100 1.26 -3.19 8.82
CA ASP A 100 0.18 -4.06 8.39
C ASP A 100 -0.95 -3.20 7.85
N LEU A 101 -1.29 -3.38 6.57
CA LEU A 101 -2.41 -2.69 5.91
C LEU A 101 -3.76 -3.05 6.54
N ALA A 102 -3.85 -4.17 7.26
CA ALA A 102 -5.08 -4.82 7.69
C ALA A 102 -6.00 -5.18 6.50
N LYS A 103 -7.16 -5.78 6.79
CA LYS A 103 -8.14 -6.13 5.75
C LYS A 103 -8.66 -4.91 5.00
N VAL A 104 -8.93 -3.82 5.71
CA VAL A 104 -9.48 -2.59 5.13
C VAL A 104 -8.48 -1.94 4.18
N GLY A 105 -7.20 -1.89 4.53
CA GLY A 105 -6.17 -1.32 3.67
C GLY A 105 -6.00 -2.13 2.37
N ARG A 106 -5.90 -3.46 2.48
CA ARG A 106 -5.79 -4.34 1.30
C ARG A 106 -7.02 -4.22 0.40
N TYR A 107 -8.21 -4.25 0.98
CA TYR A 107 -9.46 -4.04 0.23
C TYR A 107 -9.46 -2.71 -0.53
N LYS A 108 -9.02 -1.63 0.11
CA LYS A 108 -8.98 -0.30 -0.54
C LYS A 108 -7.96 -0.23 -1.68
N PHE A 109 -6.77 -0.82 -1.51
CA PHE A 109 -5.79 -0.93 -2.59
C PHE A 109 -6.36 -1.71 -3.77
N ASN A 110 -6.92 -2.88 -3.54
CA ASN A 110 -7.52 -3.70 -4.58
C ASN A 110 -8.67 -2.97 -5.28
N LYS A 111 -9.57 -2.34 -4.52
CA LYS A 111 -10.69 -1.56 -5.08
C LYS A 111 -10.20 -0.39 -5.93
N LYS A 112 -9.17 0.34 -5.48
CA LYS A 112 -8.65 1.53 -6.18
C LYS A 112 -7.90 1.17 -7.45
N LEU A 113 -7.06 0.14 -7.39
CA LEU A 113 -6.13 -0.23 -8.45
C LEU A 113 -6.70 -1.28 -9.42
N SER A 114 -7.80 -1.93 -9.09
CA SER A 114 -8.43 -2.92 -9.96
C SER A 114 -9.04 -2.30 -11.22
N PHE A 115 -9.10 -3.09 -12.28
CA PHE A 115 -9.71 -2.68 -13.55
C PHE A 115 -11.20 -2.39 -13.42
N ARG A 116 -11.93 -3.12 -12.57
CA ARG A 116 -13.38 -3.00 -12.42
C ARG A 116 -13.88 -1.57 -12.28
N TYR A 117 -13.16 -0.75 -11.50
CA TYR A 117 -13.56 0.64 -11.24
C TYR A 117 -12.76 1.65 -12.05
N ARG A 118 -11.61 1.23 -12.57
CA ARG A 118 -10.67 2.12 -13.23
C ARG A 118 -10.91 2.21 -14.73
N ILE A 119 -11.18 1.08 -15.39
CA ILE A 119 -11.38 1.04 -16.85
C ILE A 119 -12.86 0.96 -17.26
N ALA A 120 -13.77 0.74 -16.34
CA ALA A 120 -15.20 0.75 -16.64
C ALA A 120 -15.63 2.12 -17.19
N GLY A 121 -16.38 2.11 -18.29
CA GLY A 121 -16.79 3.31 -19.02
C GLY A 121 -15.78 3.80 -20.07
N GLN A 122 -14.58 3.23 -20.11
CA GLN A 122 -13.54 3.55 -21.09
C GLN A 122 -13.64 2.69 -22.35
N ILE A 123 -12.96 3.11 -23.39
CA ILE A 123 -12.90 2.40 -24.69
C ILE A 123 -11.54 1.72 -24.83
N LEU A 124 -11.55 0.44 -25.23
CA LEU A 124 -10.33 -0.29 -25.51
C LEU A 124 -9.65 0.22 -26.80
N ALA A 125 -8.34 0.40 -26.74
CA ALA A 125 -7.54 0.70 -27.92
C ALA A 125 -7.11 -0.58 -28.68
N ASP A 126 -6.83 -1.65 -27.94
CA ASP A 126 -6.35 -2.93 -28.46
C ASP A 126 -7.24 -4.08 -27.97
N ASP A 127 -7.19 -5.20 -28.70
CA ASP A 127 -7.83 -6.44 -28.25
C ASP A 127 -7.16 -6.96 -26.98
N VAL A 128 -7.96 -7.46 -26.05
CA VAL A 128 -7.48 -8.17 -24.87
C VAL A 128 -7.48 -9.67 -25.16
N VAL A 129 -6.30 -10.25 -25.21
CA VAL A 129 -6.09 -11.67 -25.55
C VAL A 129 -5.54 -12.43 -24.34
N VAL A 130 -6.19 -13.54 -24.00
CA VAL A 130 -5.76 -14.46 -22.94
C VAL A 130 -5.75 -15.88 -23.52
N ASP A 131 -4.62 -16.56 -23.41
CA ASP A 131 -4.42 -17.94 -23.93
C ASP A 131 -4.85 -18.09 -25.41
N GLY A 132 -4.57 -17.05 -26.21
CA GLY A 132 -4.90 -17.03 -27.65
C GLY A 132 -6.37 -16.75 -27.96
N LYS A 133 -7.20 -16.49 -26.96
CA LYS A 133 -8.62 -16.10 -27.12
C LYS A 133 -8.80 -14.61 -26.87
N VAL A 134 -9.50 -13.95 -27.78
CA VAL A 134 -9.91 -12.54 -27.59
C VAL A 134 -11.09 -12.51 -26.62
N ILE A 135 -10.89 -11.91 -25.44
CA ILE A 135 -11.93 -11.76 -24.40
C ILE A 135 -12.63 -10.39 -24.48
N ALA A 136 -11.99 -9.38 -25.06
CA ALA A 136 -12.59 -8.08 -25.35
C ALA A 136 -11.87 -7.49 -26.59
N LYS A 137 -12.61 -6.74 -27.42
CA LYS A 137 -12.11 -6.21 -28.69
C LYS A 137 -11.78 -4.73 -28.61
N ALA A 138 -10.84 -4.32 -29.45
CA ALA A 138 -10.56 -2.90 -29.69
C ALA A 138 -11.84 -2.16 -30.12
N GLY A 139 -12.05 -0.97 -29.56
CA GLY A 139 -13.25 -0.18 -29.79
C GLY A 139 -14.42 -0.48 -28.86
N ASP A 140 -14.40 -1.57 -28.10
CA ASP A 140 -15.44 -1.89 -27.13
C ASP A 140 -15.41 -0.90 -25.97
N LYS A 141 -16.60 -0.38 -25.62
CA LYS A 141 -16.79 0.37 -24.39
C LYS A 141 -17.02 -0.60 -23.23
N LEU A 142 -16.11 -0.61 -22.28
CA LEU A 142 -16.17 -1.53 -21.15
C LEU A 142 -17.25 -1.13 -20.14
N ASP A 143 -18.06 -2.09 -19.73
CA ASP A 143 -18.88 -2.01 -18.53
C ASP A 143 -18.13 -2.56 -17.32
N ARG A 144 -18.79 -2.61 -16.15
CA ARG A 144 -18.18 -3.13 -14.93
C ARG A 144 -17.97 -4.63 -14.96
N GLU A 145 -18.80 -5.36 -15.67
CA GLU A 145 -18.71 -6.82 -15.78
C GLU A 145 -17.57 -7.22 -16.68
N SER A 146 -17.44 -6.59 -17.85
CA SER A 146 -16.31 -6.78 -18.75
C SER A 146 -14.99 -6.39 -18.12
N ALA A 147 -14.94 -5.28 -17.39
CA ALA A 147 -13.76 -4.85 -16.66
C ALA A 147 -13.36 -5.84 -15.55
N GLN A 148 -14.33 -6.42 -14.83
CA GLN A 148 -14.10 -7.46 -13.84
C GLN A 148 -13.60 -8.76 -14.49
N MET A 149 -14.18 -9.15 -15.62
CA MET A 149 -13.73 -10.33 -16.36
C MET A 149 -12.27 -10.21 -16.80
N ILE A 150 -11.86 -9.03 -17.28
CA ILE A 150 -10.46 -8.75 -17.64
C ILE A 150 -9.55 -8.83 -16.41
N GLN A 151 -9.99 -8.29 -15.26
CA GLN A 151 -9.26 -8.37 -14.00
C GLN A 151 -9.07 -9.82 -13.55
N ASP A 152 -10.14 -10.61 -13.56
CA ASP A 152 -10.13 -12.00 -13.10
C ASP A 152 -9.37 -12.95 -14.05
N ALA A 153 -9.18 -12.54 -15.30
CA ALA A 153 -8.32 -13.22 -16.26
C ALA A 153 -6.81 -12.97 -16.03
N ALA A 154 -6.44 -12.26 -14.96
CA ALA A 154 -5.06 -11.92 -14.60
C ALA A 154 -4.29 -11.19 -15.71
N VAL A 155 -4.97 -10.35 -16.49
CA VAL A 155 -4.33 -9.54 -17.53
C VAL A 155 -3.46 -8.48 -16.87
N PRO A 156 -2.14 -8.40 -17.16
CA PRO A 156 -1.24 -7.48 -16.49
C PRO A 156 -1.45 -6.02 -16.90
N ALA A 157 -1.89 -5.79 -18.14
CA ALA A 157 -2.13 -4.45 -18.66
C ALA A 157 -3.19 -4.46 -19.76
N VAL A 158 -3.90 -3.36 -19.92
CA VAL A 158 -4.80 -3.09 -21.04
C VAL A 158 -4.45 -1.75 -21.67
N PHE A 159 -4.80 -1.57 -22.95
CA PHE A 159 -4.63 -0.31 -23.65
C PHE A 159 -6.00 0.35 -23.86
N LEU A 160 -6.11 1.60 -23.41
CA LEU A 160 -7.31 2.41 -23.58
C LEU A 160 -7.10 3.50 -24.62
N SER A 161 -8.17 3.83 -25.33
CA SER A 161 -8.25 5.00 -26.20
C SER A 161 -8.93 6.12 -25.45
N VAL A 162 -8.16 7.14 -25.06
CA VAL A 162 -8.65 8.29 -24.29
C VAL A 162 -8.66 9.55 -25.13
N GLU A 163 -9.71 10.36 -25.00
CA GLU A 163 -9.81 11.65 -25.67
C GLU A 163 -8.98 12.70 -24.93
N VAL A 164 -8.04 13.33 -25.64
CA VAL A 164 -7.22 14.41 -25.12
C VAL A 164 -7.55 15.69 -25.87
N LYS A 165 -7.90 16.76 -25.14
CA LYS A 165 -8.12 18.08 -25.72
C LYS A 165 -6.79 18.83 -25.77
N GLY A 166 -6.37 19.20 -26.98
CA GLY A 166 -5.23 20.09 -27.18
C GLY A 166 -5.54 21.53 -26.73
N ASN A 167 -4.50 22.33 -26.52
CA ASN A 167 -4.64 23.74 -26.18
C ASN A 167 -5.34 24.58 -27.27
N ASP A 168 -5.38 24.10 -28.48
CA ASP A 168 -6.07 24.64 -29.66
C ASP A 168 -7.54 24.19 -29.77
N GLY A 169 -8.02 23.39 -28.82
CA GLY A 169 -9.37 22.83 -28.82
C GLY A 169 -9.53 21.58 -29.69
N THR A 170 -8.49 21.10 -30.34
CA THR A 170 -8.54 19.83 -31.08
C THR A 170 -8.70 18.64 -30.13
N ILE A 171 -9.53 17.67 -30.49
CA ILE A 171 -9.71 16.42 -29.78
C ILE A 171 -8.91 15.35 -30.51
N THR A 172 -7.97 14.73 -29.83
CA THR A 172 -7.18 13.61 -30.35
C THR A 172 -7.34 12.39 -29.44
N ASN A 173 -7.34 11.21 -30.04
CA ASN A 173 -7.35 9.96 -29.27
C ASN A 173 -5.91 9.54 -28.96
N LYS A 174 -5.62 9.38 -27.67
CA LYS A 174 -4.35 8.88 -27.18
C LYS A 174 -4.50 7.44 -26.70
N ARG A 175 -3.56 6.59 -27.09
CA ARG A 175 -3.46 5.22 -26.59
C ARG A 175 -2.66 5.25 -25.28
N VAL A 176 -3.26 4.78 -24.17
CA VAL A 176 -2.63 4.74 -22.85
C VAL A 176 -2.62 3.32 -22.30
N LYS A 177 -1.54 2.95 -21.64
CA LYS A 177 -1.35 1.63 -21.03
C LYS A 177 -1.75 1.67 -19.54
N ILE A 178 -2.71 0.85 -19.16
CA ILE A 178 -3.23 0.76 -17.80
C ILE A 178 -2.74 -0.54 -17.17
N LEU A 179 -2.05 -0.44 -16.03
CA LEU A 179 -1.49 -1.57 -15.30
C LEU A 179 -2.47 -2.10 -14.26
N SER A 180 -2.50 -3.43 -14.12
CA SER A 180 -3.18 -4.12 -13.04
C SER A 180 -2.28 -4.22 -11.81
N ASN A 181 -2.88 -4.33 -10.63
CA ASN A 181 -2.18 -4.75 -9.42
C ASN A 181 -2.16 -6.27 -9.22
N MET A 182 -2.57 -7.03 -10.25
CA MET A 182 -2.59 -8.50 -10.28
C MET A 182 -3.42 -9.15 -9.15
N ALA A 183 -4.42 -8.47 -8.64
CA ALA A 183 -5.37 -9.03 -7.70
C ALA A 183 -6.54 -9.69 -8.46
N VAL A 184 -6.80 -10.97 -8.21
CA VAL A 184 -7.82 -11.78 -8.90
C VAL A 184 -8.75 -12.47 -7.93
N ASP A 185 -9.95 -12.84 -8.41
CA ASP A 185 -10.88 -13.69 -7.67
C ASP A 185 -10.41 -15.17 -7.75
N ILE A 186 -10.13 -15.78 -6.61
CA ILE A 186 -9.64 -17.16 -6.53
C ILE A 186 -10.62 -18.16 -7.11
N THR A 187 -11.93 -17.93 -6.99
CA THR A 187 -12.98 -18.85 -7.47
C THR A 187 -13.03 -18.95 -9.00
N LYS A 188 -12.33 -18.05 -9.71
CA LYS A 188 -12.17 -18.12 -11.17
C LYS A 188 -11.01 -19.00 -11.63
N TRP A 189 -10.13 -19.37 -10.69
CA TRP A 189 -8.91 -20.13 -10.97
C TRP A 189 -8.88 -21.50 -10.30
N VAL A 190 -9.61 -21.65 -9.19
CA VAL A 190 -9.72 -22.88 -8.43
C VAL A 190 -11.19 -23.26 -8.32
N ASP A 191 -11.53 -24.53 -8.53
CA ASP A 191 -12.90 -25.04 -8.43
C ASP A 191 -13.32 -25.18 -6.96
N ILE A 192 -13.60 -24.05 -6.33
CA ILE A 192 -14.07 -23.92 -4.94
C ILE A 192 -15.22 -22.93 -4.86
N SER A 193 -16.12 -23.15 -3.91
CA SER A 193 -17.18 -22.19 -3.61
C SER A 193 -16.70 -20.98 -2.80
N ASP A 194 -17.50 -19.91 -2.74
CA ASP A 194 -17.21 -18.75 -1.90
C ASP A 194 -17.15 -19.09 -0.41
N GLU A 195 -17.93 -20.09 0.04
CA GLU A 195 -17.90 -20.59 1.41
C GLU A 195 -16.59 -21.31 1.71
N GLU A 196 -16.18 -22.23 0.83
CA GLU A 196 -14.91 -22.95 0.96
C GLU A 196 -13.71 -21.99 0.93
N ALA A 197 -13.73 -20.98 0.06
CA ALA A 197 -12.68 -19.95 0.03
C ALA A 197 -12.56 -19.22 1.39
N LYS A 198 -13.69 -18.88 2.01
CA LYS A 198 -13.71 -18.27 3.35
C LYS A 198 -13.20 -19.19 4.45
N GLU A 199 -13.52 -20.47 4.39
CA GLU A 199 -13.02 -21.49 5.32
C GLU A 199 -11.50 -21.64 5.23
N LEU A 200 -10.94 -21.55 4.01
CA LEU A 200 -9.49 -21.52 3.77
C LEU A 200 -8.82 -20.20 4.21
N GLY A 201 -9.60 -19.21 4.65
CA GLY A 201 -9.12 -17.90 5.07
C GLY A 201 -9.05 -16.84 3.99
N VAL A 202 -9.49 -17.14 2.76
CA VAL A 202 -9.54 -16.20 1.64
C VAL A 202 -10.78 -15.32 1.80
N ASN A 203 -10.56 -14.05 2.10
CA ASN A 203 -11.64 -13.08 2.33
C ASN A 203 -11.46 -11.78 1.51
N GLU A 204 -10.59 -11.81 0.53
CA GLU A 204 -10.25 -10.71 -0.37
C GLU A 204 -9.72 -11.29 -1.69
N TYR A 205 -9.59 -10.47 -2.72
CA TYR A 205 -8.87 -10.84 -3.93
C TYR A 205 -7.45 -11.27 -3.61
N VAL A 206 -6.97 -12.29 -4.31
CA VAL A 206 -5.66 -12.88 -4.09
C VAL A 206 -4.64 -12.39 -5.11
N PHE A 207 -3.38 -12.35 -4.71
CA PHE A 207 -2.27 -11.95 -5.56
C PHE A 207 -1.91 -13.06 -6.55
N TYR A 208 -2.20 -12.83 -7.83
CA TYR A 208 -2.08 -13.84 -8.89
C TYR A 208 -0.69 -14.46 -9.05
N PRO A 209 0.43 -13.73 -8.94
CA PRO A 209 1.75 -14.35 -9.07
C PRO A 209 1.98 -15.50 -8.07
N VAL A 210 1.50 -15.37 -6.84
CA VAL A 210 1.57 -16.44 -5.83
C VAL A 210 0.58 -17.56 -6.15
N LEU A 211 -0.65 -17.22 -6.56
CA LEU A 211 -1.64 -18.20 -6.96
C LEU A 211 -1.17 -19.04 -8.14
N SER A 212 -0.60 -18.42 -9.17
CA SER A 212 -0.10 -19.12 -10.35
C SER A 212 1.03 -20.09 -10.01
N GLN A 213 1.89 -19.74 -9.06
CA GLN A 213 2.92 -20.65 -8.57
C GLN A 213 2.30 -21.85 -7.84
N ILE A 214 1.32 -21.65 -6.97
CA ILE A 214 0.61 -22.74 -6.28
C ILE A 214 -0.04 -23.68 -7.29
N LEU A 215 -0.68 -23.16 -8.33
CA LEU A 215 -1.34 -23.96 -9.37
C LEU A 215 -0.33 -24.69 -10.26
N ALA A 216 0.87 -24.17 -10.45
CA ALA A 216 1.93 -24.82 -11.22
C ALA A 216 2.60 -25.98 -10.43
N GLU A 217 2.68 -25.87 -9.12
CA GLU A 217 3.32 -26.84 -8.24
C GLU A 217 2.38 -27.98 -7.81
N ASN A 218 1.06 -27.77 -7.86
CA ASN A 218 0.06 -28.73 -7.39
C ASN A 218 -0.98 -29.03 -8.48
N SER A 219 -1.32 -30.30 -8.64
CA SER A 219 -2.30 -30.74 -9.65
C SER A 219 -3.61 -31.23 -9.03
N ASP A 220 -3.59 -31.66 -7.78
CA ASP A 220 -4.77 -32.15 -7.07
C ASP A 220 -5.44 -31.02 -6.29
N ILE A 221 -6.77 -31.03 -6.24
CA ILE A 221 -7.56 -29.97 -5.59
C ILE A 221 -7.31 -29.88 -4.08
N GLU A 222 -7.10 -31.01 -3.42
CA GLU A 222 -6.86 -31.01 -1.97
C GLU A 222 -5.45 -30.49 -1.65
N ASP A 223 -4.44 -30.81 -2.47
CA ASP A 223 -3.09 -30.26 -2.36
C ASP A 223 -3.11 -28.73 -2.60
N ILE A 224 -3.90 -28.27 -3.57
CA ILE A 224 -4.10 -26.84 -3.85
C ILE A 224 -4.74 -26.15 -2.65
N LYS A 225 -5.80 -26.70 -2.05
CA LYS A 225 -6.45 -26.13 -0.86
C LYS A 225 -5.49 -26.06 0.33
N GLU A 226 -4.69 -27.10 0.55
CA GLU A 226 -3.69 -27.11 1.61
C GLU A 226 -2.60 -26.05 1.35
N ALA A 227 -2.12 -25.93 0.12
CA ALA A 227 -1.14 -24.92 -0.27
C ALA A 227 -1.69 -23.48 -0.11
N ILE A 228 -2.95 -23.24 -0.49
CA ILE A 228 -3.64 -21.97 -0.26
C ILE A 228 -3.66 -21.61 1.23
N SER A 229 -4.08 -22.55 2.07
CA SER A 229 -4.17 -22.37 3.51
C SER A 229 -2.81 -22.05 4.15
N LYS A 230 -1.74 -22.70 3.69
CA LYS A 230 -0.36 -22.49 4.15
C LYS A 230 0.19 -21.12 3.71
N ASN A 231 -0.16 -20.66 2.51
CA ASN A 231 0.39 -19.45 1.89
C ASN A 231 -0.58 -18.26 1.92
N ILE A 232 -1.58 -18.26 2.79
CA ILE A 232 -2.60 -17.21 2.84
C ILE A 232 -2.02 -15.82 3.06
N GLY A 233 -0.91 -15.71 3.80
CA GLY A 233 -0.21 -14.45 4.06
C GLY A 233 0.44 -13.84 2.83
N ASP A 234 0.85 -14.66 1.86
CA ASP A 234 1.46 -14.22 0.60
C ASP A 234 0.40 -14.04 -0.50
N LEU A 235 -0.67 -14.84 -0.45
CA LEU A 235 -1.83 -14.69 -1.33
C LEU A 235 -2.61 -13.40 -1.07
N ILE A 236 -2.77 -13.03 0.20
CA ILE A 236 -3.39 -11.75 0.60
C ILE A 236 -2.35 -10.95 1.40
N PRO A 237 -1.39 -10.31 0.70
CA PRO A 237 -0.27 -9.65 1.37
C PRO A 237 -0.77 -8.49 2.25
N LYS A 238 -0.30 -8.47 3.49
CA LYS A 238 -0.58 -7.41 4.47
C LYS A 238 0.33 -6.19 4.30
N HIS A 239 1.23 -6.24 3.35
CA HIS A 239 2.12 -5.16 2.92
C HIS A 239 1.80 -4.74 1.48
N ILE A 240 2.35 -3.61 1.05
CA ILE A 240 2.29 -3.15 -0.34
C ILE A 240 3.14 -4.10 -1.20
N THR A 241 2.69 -4.43 -2.41
CA THR A 241 3.49 -5.17 -3.41
C THR A 241 4.16 -4.21 -4.39
N VAL A 242 5.11 -4.71 -5.16
CA VAL A 242 5.72 -3.94 -6.25
C VAL A 242 4.67 -3.56 -7.29
N GLU A 243 3.77 -4.47 -7.61
CA GLU A 243 2.66 -4.27 -8.56
C GLU A 243 1.70 -3.18 -8.08
N ASP A 244 1.41 -3.11 -6.78
CA ASP A 244 0.63 -2.02 -6.20
C ASP A 244 1.29 -0.66 -6.43
N ILE A 245 2.61 -0.56 -6.22
CA ILE A 245 3.36 0.69 -6.42
C ILE A 245 3.33 1.07 -7.91
N LEU A 246 3.65 0.14 -8.81
CA LEU A 246 3.62 0.40 -10.26
C LEU A 246 2.23 0.80 -10.74
N ALA A 247 1.19 0.09 -10.31
CA ALA A 247 -0.18 0.42 -10.63
C ALA A 247 -0.60 1.80 -10.08
N SER A 248 -0.13 2.19 -8.89
CA SER A 248 -0.42 3.50 -8.30
C SER A 248 0.28 4.65 -9.04
N ILE A 249 1.52 4.46 -9.49
CA ILE A 249 2.24 5.40 -10.34
C ILE A 249 1.48 5.58 -11.67
N ASN A 250 1.13 4.48 -12.31
CA ASN A 250 0.35 4.46 -13.53
C ASN A 250 -1.03 5.11 -13.34
N TYR A 251 -1.70 4.86 -12.21
CA TYR A 251 -2.97 5.50 -11.86
C TYR A 251 -2.83 7.03 -11.80
N ASN A 252 -1.80 7.53 -11.12
CA ASN A 252 -1.58 8.96 -10.96
C ASN A 252 -1.30 9.65 -12.30
N MET A 253 -0.49 9.04 -13.17
CA MET A 253 -0.19 9.59 -14.50
C MET A 253 -1.42 9.76 -15.39
N HIS A 254 -2.41 8.88 -15.26
CA HIS A 254 -3.58 8.87 -16.14
C HIS A 254 -4.80 9.62 -15.58
N LEU A 255 -4.70 10.22 -14.40
CA LEU A 255 -5.76 11.07 -13.84
C LEU A 255 -6.09 12.26 -14.76
N GLU A 256 -5.10 12.82 -15.43
CA GLU A 256 -5.30 13.93 -16.36
C GLU A 256 -6.11 13.54 -17.61
N TYR A 257 -6.11 12.26 -17.97
CA TYR A 257 -6.90 11.72 -19.09
C TYR A 257 -8.28 11.22 -18.66
N GLY A 258 -8.68 11.47 -17.43
CA GLY A 258 -9.98 11.03 -16.91
C GLY A 258 -10.07 9.52 -16.60
N VAL A 259 -8.94 8.82 -16.56
CA VAL A 259 -8.89 7.42 -16.14
C VAL A 259 -8.62 7.35 -14.65
N GLY A 260 -9.65 7.05 -13.88
CA GLY A 260 -9.62 7.07 -12.43
C GLY A 260 -10.17 8.38 -11.84
N SER A 261 -10.11 8.51 -10.54
CA SER A 261 -10.60 9.67 -9.80
C SER A 261 -9.67 10.03 -8.65
N LYS A 262 -9.60 11.31 -8.32
CA LYS A 262 -8.90 11.79 -7.14
C LYS A 262 -9.66 11.37 -5.89
N ASP A 263 -8.92 11.01 -4.84
CA ASP A 263 -9.49 10.76 -3.52
C ASP A 263 -9.41 12.01 -2.67
N ASP A 264 -10.44 12.20 -1.85
CA ASP A 264 -10.43 13.20 -0.80
C ASP A 264 -9.76 12.59 0.45
N ILE A 265 -8.61 13.13 0.84
CA ILE A 265 -7.80 12.65 1.96
C ILE A 265 -8.56 12.79 3.28
N ASP A 266 -9.37 13.85 3.42
CA ASP A 266 -10.08 14.15 4.67
C ASP A 266 -11.42 13.41 4.81
N HIS A 267 -11.86 12.75 3.74
CA HIS A 267 -13.04 11.90 3.77
C HIS A 267 -12.84 10.75 4.76
N LEU A 268 -13.76 10.56 5.72
CA LEU A 268 -13.66 9.51 6.76
C LEU A 268 -13.61 8.09 6.19
N GLY A 269 -14.00 7.89 4.95
CA GLY A 269 -13.74 6.65 4.21
C GLY A 269 -12.25 6.38 3.97
N ASN A 270 -11.40 7.40 3.91
CA ASN A 270 -9.95 7.32 3.68
C ASN A 270 -9.14 7.54 4.97
N ARG A 271 -9.79 8.00 6.02
CA ARG A 271 -9.21 8.34 7.31
C ARG A 271 -9.71 7.34 8.35
N ARG A 272 -8.87 6.38 8.69
CA ARG A 272 -9.24 5.25 9.56
C ARG A 272 -8.94 5.55 11.03
N ILE A 273 -9.86 5.18 11.91
CA ILE A 273 -9.65 5.21 13.35
C ILE A 273 -9.00 3.88 13.77
N ARG A 274 -7.93 3.98 14.56
CA ARG A 274 -7.29 2.84 15.20
C ARG A 274 -7.69 2.79 16.67
N ALA A 275 -8.35 1.71 17.04
CA ALA A 275 -8.73 1.46 18.43
C ALA A 275 -7.53 0.97 19.26
N VAL A 276 -7.68 0.95 20.58
CA VAL A 276 -6.63 0.53 21.51
C VAL A 276 -6.15 -0.91 21.25
N GLY A 277 -7.04 -1.80 20.82
CA GLY A 277 -6.68 -3.18 20.51
C GLY A 277 -5.66 -3.30 19.39
N GLU A 278 -5.78 -2.51 18.33
CA GLU A 278 -4.81 -2.47 17.25
C GLU A 278 -3.46 -1.90 17.69
N LEU A 279 -3.47 -0.85 18.50
CA LEU A 279 -2.25 -0.24 19.04
C LEU A 279 -1.50 -1.22 19.96
N LEU A 280 -2.21 -1.96 20.81
CA LEU A 280 -1.64 -3.01 21.66
C LEU A 280 -1.12 -4.18 20.85
N GLN A 281 -1.84 -4.61 19.82
CA GLN A 281 -1.38 -5.66 18.90
C GLN A 281 -0.05 -5.30 18.25
N ASN A 282 0.09 -4.07 17.75
CA ASN A 282 1.33 -3.60 17.15
C ASN A 282 2.49 -3.60 18.16
N GLN A 283 2.22 -3.16 19.38
CA GLN A 283 3.22 -3.14 20.44
C GLN A 283 3.63 -4.56 20.89
N PHE A 284 2.67 -5.46 20.98
CA PHE A 284 2.92 -6.87 21.25
C PHE A 284 3.75 -7.52 20.15
N ARG A 285 3.45 -7.24 18.89
CA ARG A 285 4.23 -7.72 17.73
C ARG A 285 5.70 -7.27 17.80
N ILE A 286 5.95 -6.01 18.19
CA ILE A 286 7.30 -5.50 18.41
C ILE A 286 8.01 -6.29 19.51
N GLY A 287 7.30 -6.55 20.60
CA GLY A 287 7.81 -7.36 21.71
C GLY A 287 8.19 -8.79 21.30
N ILE A 288 7.34 -9.44 20.52
CA ILE A 288 7.59 -10.79 19.98
C ILE A 288 8.80 -10.79 19.03
N SER A 289 8.91 -9.81 18.13
CA SER A 289 10.07 -9.70 17.23
C SER A 289 11.38 -9.49 17.98
N ARG A 290 11.38 -8.70 19.06
CA ARG A 290 12.53 -8.55 19.94
C ARG A 290 12.88 -9.86 20.65
N MET A 291 11.88 -10.60 21.10
CA MET A 291 12.08 -11.91 21.73
C MET A 291 12.61 -12.94 20.74
N GLU A 292 12.05 -13.01 19.51
CA GLU A 292 12.55 -13.89 18.45
C GLU A 292 14.03 -13.66 18.17
N ARG A 293 14.44 -12.41 18.05
CA ARG A 293 15.86 -12.07 17.83
C ARG A 293 16.76 -12.60 18.95
N VAL A 294 16.36 -12.44 20.20
CA VAL A 294 17.11 -12.93 21.37
C VAL A 294 17.16 -14.46 21.38
N VAL A 295 16.06 -15.15 21.04
CA VAL A 295 16.03 -16.61 20.93
C VAL A 295 16.97 -17.10 19.83
N ARG A 296 16.93 -16.47 18.66
CA ARG A 296 17.82 -16.80 17.53
C ARG A 296 19.30 -16.62 17.88
N GLU A 297 19.63 -15.53 18.56
CA GLU A 297 21.00 -15.27 19.06
C GLU A 297 21.45 -16.34 20.05
N ARG A 298 20.60 -16.73 21.00
CA ARG A 298 20.91 -17.80 21.96
C ARG A 298 21.10 -19.15 21.27
N MET A 299 20.26 -19.49 20.29
CA MET A 299 20.38 -20.72 19.51
C MET A 299 21.69 -20.79 18.71
N SER A 300 22.23 -19.65 18.29
CA SER A 300 23.52 -19.61 17.55
C SER A 300 24.76 -19.65 18.45
N THR A 301 24.62 -19.26 19.72
CA THR A 301 25.76 -19.10 20.63
C THR A 301 25.87 -20.20 21.71
N GLN A 302 24.80 -20.91 22.00
CA GLN A 302 24.74 -21.93 23.06
C GLN A 302 24.81 -23.35 22.48
N ASP A 303 25.43 -24.26 23.25
CA ASP A 303 25.36 -25.70 22.97
C ASP A 303 23.90 -26.16 23.16
N LEU A 304 23.31 -26.68 22.09
CA LEU A 304 21.92 -27.10 22.08
C LEU A 304 21.68 -28.45 22.73
N SER A 305 22.72 -29.17 23.17
CA SER A 305 22.61 -30.44 23.87
C SER A 305 21.99 -30.22 25.26
N GLY A 306 20.73 -30.59 25.42
CA GLY A 306 19.99 -30.47 26.69
C GLY A 306 19.25 -29.15 26.90
N VAL A 307 19.17 -28.28 25.91
CA VAL A 307 18.39 -27.03 25.98
C VAL A 307 16.90 -27.27 25.82
N SER A 308 16.11 -26.73 26.73
CA SER A 308 14.64 -26.74 26.64
C SER A 308 14.12 -25.45 25.99
N PRO A 309 12.95 -25.45 25.34
CA PRO A 309 12.32 -24.21 24.84
C PRO A 309 12.15 -23.14 25.90
N GLN A 310 11.89 -23.54 27.15
CA GLN A 310 11.72 -22.62 28.28
C GLN A 310 13.02 -21.87 28.64
N SER A 311 14.18 -22.48 28.45
CA SER A 311 15.46 -21.82 28.72
C SER A 311 15.84 -20.81 27.64
N LEU A 312 15.35 -20.98 26.42
CA LEU A 312 15.58 -20.09 25.29
C LEU A 312 14.65 -18.88 25.32
N ILE A 313 13.41 -19.07 25.69
CA ILE A 313 12.37 -18.04 25.66
C ILE A 313 12.53 -17.07 26.83
N ASN A 314 12.58 -15.78 26.53
CA ASN A 314 12.62 -14.71 27.51
C ASN A 314 11.42 -13.76 27.30
N ILE A 315 10.53 -13.68 28.25
CA ILE A 315 9.33 -12.83 28.18
C ILE A 315 9.60 -11.33 28.42
N LYS A 316 10.79 -10.97 28.94
CA LYS A 316 11.11 -9.58 29.29
C LYS A 316 10.95 -8.60 28.14
N PRO A 317 11.33 -8.88 26.88
CA PRO A 317 11.14 -7.96 25.75
C PRO A 317 9.68 -7.65 25.47
N VAL A 318 8.79 -8.64 25.63
CA VAL A 318 7.33 -8.47 25.44
C VAL A 318 6.76 -7.60 26.56
N THR A 319 7.08 -7.92 27.80
CA THR A 319 6.65 -7.15 28.96
C THR A 319 7.16 -5.71 28.91
N ALA A 320 8.40 -5.50 28.49
CA ALA A 320 9.00 -4.17 28.32
C ALA A 320 8.27 -3.36 27.25
N ALA A 321 7.92 -3.98 26.10
CA ALA A 321 7.19 -3.32 25.02
C ALA A 321 5.79 -2.86 25.46
N ILE A 322 5.06 -3.70 26.20
CA ILE A 322 3.74 -3.34 26.74
C ILE A 322 3.86 -2.22 27.79
N LYS A 323 4.83 -2.31 28.70
CA LYS A 323 5.09 -1.24 29.69
C LYS A 323 5.48 0.07 29.03
N GLU A 324 6.27 0.04 27.96
CA GLU A 324 6.63 1.21 27.16
C GLU A 324 5.39 1.89 26.58
N PHE A 325 4.44 1.12 26.06
CA PHE A 325 3.18 1.67 25.52
C PHE A 325 2.37 2.40 26.61
N PHE A 326 2.10 1.76 27.73
CA PHE A 326 1.29 2.37 28.80
C PHE A 326 2.02 3.51 29.53
N GLY A 327 3.34 3.49 29.61
CA GLY A 327 4.13 4.47 30.35
C GLY A 327 4.58 5.69 29.57
N SER A 328 4.76 5.55 28.23
CA SER A 328 5.37 6.61 27.42
C SER A 328 4.63 6.94 26.12
N SER A 329 3.56 6.22 25.78
CA SER A 329 2.77 6.55 24.60
C SER A 329 1.99 7.84 24.80
N GLN A 330 1.99 8.71 23.79
CA GLN A 330 1.18 9.93 23.75
C GLN A 330 -0.33 9.65 23.86
N LEU A 331 -0.77 8.46 23.46
CA LEU A 331 -2.17 8.06 23.45
C LEU A 331 -2.60 7.41 24.79
N SER A 332 -1.64 6.97 25.61
CA SER A 332 -1.91 6.50 26.95
C SER A 332 -1.82 7.68 27.92
N GLN A 333 -2.94 8.11 28.44
CA GLN A 333 -3.07 9.33 29.24
C GLN A 333 -3.73 9.03 30.59
N PHE A 334 -3.47 9.86 31.61
CA PHE A 334 -4.25 9.87 32.81
C PHE A 334 -5.71 10.21 32.50
N MET A 335 -6.63 9.41 33.03
CA MET A 335 -8.06 9.62 32.81
C MET A 335 -8.52 10.86 33.58
N ASP A 336 -9.33 11.69 32.93
CA ASP A 336 -10.06 12.75 33.62
C ASP A 336 -11.16 12.12 34.49
N GLN A 337 -11.06 12.27 35.79
CA GLN A 337 -11.96 11.66 36.79
C GLN A 337 -12.69 12.71 37.64
N ASN A 338 -12.85 13.94 37.16
CA ASN A 338 -13.56 14.99 37.89
C ASN A 338 -15.04 14.65 38.06
N ASN A 339 -15.68 14.10 37.05
CA ASN A 339 -17.05 13.61 37.10
C ASN A 339 -17.27 12.49 36.04
N PRO A 340 -18.37 11.72 36.16
CA PRO A 340 -18.63 10.62 35.20
C PRO A 340 -18.75 11.04 33.75
N LEU A 341 -19.27 12.24 33.46
CA LEU A 341 -19.35 12.75 32.11
C LEU A 341 -17.96 13.08 31.51
N GLY A 342 -17.07 13.64 32.35
CA GLY A 342 -15.67 13.89 31.97
C GLY A 342 -14.94 12.59 31.63
N GLU A 343 -15.14 11.53 32.41
CA GLU A 343 -14.59 10.19 32.11
C GLU A 343 -15.11 9.64 30.78
N LEU A 344 -16.42 9.70 30.53
CA LEU A 344 -17.04 9.22 29.30
C LEU A 344 -16.51 9.96 28.10
N THR A 345 -16.45 11.28 28.14
CA THR A 345 -15.94 12.13 27.07
C THR A 345 -14.47 11.84 26.78
N HIS A 346 -13.65 11.67 27.81
CA HIS A 346 -12.23 11.32 27.65
C HIS A 346 -12.04 9.96 26.98
N LYS A 347 -12.83 8.95 27.33
CA LYS A 347 -12.79 7.62 26.71
C LYS A 347 -13.21 7.62 25.23
N ARG A 348 -14.07 8.54 24.82
CA ARG A 348 -14.58 8.67 23.44
C ARG A 348 -13.71 9.58 22.57
N ARG A 349 -12.64 10.16 23.11
CA ARG A 349 -11.81 11.14 22.41
C ARG A 349 -11.02 10.48 21.27
N LEU A 350 -11.03 11.15 20.12
CA LEU A 350 -10.28 10.78 18.93
C LEU A 350 -9.09 11.75 18.78
N SER A 351 -7.90 11.21 18.54
CA SER A 351 -6.68 11.99 18.31
C SER A 351 -6.12 11.73 16.93
N ALA A 352 -5.81 12.79 16.18
CA ALA A 352 -5.06 12.70 14.92
C ALA A 352 -3.55 12.62 15.16
N LEU A 353 -3.10 12.78 16.41
CA LEU A 353 -1.70 12.78 16.82
C LEU A 353 -1.21 11.38 17.20
N GLY A 354 0.09 11.24 17.39
CA GLY A 354 0.71 10.01 17.89
C GLY A 354 1.35 9.14 16.80
N PRO A 355 1.76 7.92 17.14
CA PRO A 355 2.43 7.01 16.21
C PRO A 355 1.57 6.70 14.98
N GLY A 356 2.11 6.95 13.79
CA GLY A 356 1.39 6.79 12.52
C GLY A 356 0.34 7.87 12.23
N GLY A 357 0.25 8.92 13.07
CA GLY A 357 -0.60 10.08 12.89
C GLY A 357 0.17 11.32 12.43
N LEU A 358 -0.48 12.48 12.57
CA LEU A 358 0.07 13.78 12.20
C LEU A 358 0.92 14.37 13.34
N SER A 359 1.78 15.33 12.99
CA SER A 359 2.41 16.23 13.96
C SER A 359 1.71 17.58 13.93
N ARG A 360 1.69 18.30 15.07
CA ARG A 360 1.04 19.63 15.19
C ARG A 360 1.53 20.61 14.15
N ASP A 361 2.84 20.66 13.95
CA ASP A 361 3.50 21.64 13.07
C ASP A 361 3.27 21.36 11.58
N ARG A 362 2.87 20.14 11.24
CA ARG A 362 2.66 19.69 9.86
C ARG A 362 1.19 19.55 9.48
N ALA A 363 0.28 19.71 10.44
CA ALA A 363 -1.15 19.70 10.20
C ALA A 363 -1.61 21.04 9.66
N GLY A 364 -1.99 21.09 8.39
CA GLY A 364 -2.59 22.27 7.75
C GLY A 364 -4.02 22.53 8.20
N PHE A 365 -4.62 23.60 7.68
CA PHE A 365 -6.01 23.95 7.99
C PHE A 365 -7.00 22.90 7.52
N GLU A 366 -6.80 22.31 6.35
CA GLU A 366 -7.71 21.31 5.76
C GLU A 366 -7.97 20.10 6.67
N VAL A 367 -6.92 19.59 7.33
CA VAL A 367 -7.03 18.46 8.25
C VAL A 367 -7.76 18.82 9.55
N ARG A 368 -7.73 20.10 9.93
CA ARG A 368 -8.35 20.63 11.15
C ARG A 368 -9.81 21.03 10.96
N ASP A 369 -10.23 21.20 9.72
CA ASP A 369 -11.59 21.58 9.38
C ASP A 369 -12.57 20.43 9.53
N VAL A 370 -13.85 20.77 9.64
CA VAL A 370 -14.95 19.82 9.65
C VAL A 370 -15.26 19.40 8.20
N HIS A 371 -15.20 18.12 7.94
CA HIS A 371 -15.58 17.54 6.65
C HIS A 371 -17.05 17.10 6.66
N TYR A 372 -17.72 17.12 5.52
CA TYR A 372 -19.12 16.66 5.41
C TYR A 372 -19.34 15.24 5.92
N THR A 373 -18.35 14.36 5.81
CA THR A 373 -18.41 12.98 6.33
C THR A 373 -18.39 12.87 7.83
N HIS A 374 -18.12 13.97 8.56
CA HIS A 374 -18.22 14.01 10.02
C HIS A 374 -19.67 13.94 10.50
N TYR A 375 -20.65 14.22 9.64
CA TYR A 375 -22.07 14.17 9.98
C TYR A 375 -22.47 12.82 10.58
N GLY A 376 -23.02 12.84 11.78
CA GLY A 376 -23.42 11.65 12.52
C GLY A 376 -22.27 10.78 13.06
N ARG A 377 -20.99 11.24 12.96
CA ARG A 377 -19.79 10.47 13.36
C ARG A 377 -18.87 11.21 14.31
N MET A 378 -18.52 12.44 14.00
CA MET A 378 -17.61 13.26 14.80
C MET A 378 -18.27 14.59 15.12
N CYS A 379 -18.21 15.02 16.39
CA CYS A 379 -18.78 16.29 16.80
C CYS A 379 -18.07 17.46 16.11
N PRO A 380 -18.81 18.35 15.41
CA PRO A 380 -18.18 19.47 14.72
C PRO A 380 -17.71 20.61 15.64
N ILE A 381 -18.11 20.58 16.91
CA ILE A 381 -17.91 21.68 17.86
C ILE A 381 -16.91 21.30 18.95
N GLU A 382 -16.95 20.05 19.44
CA GLU A 382 -16.09 19.62 20.54
C GLU A 382 -14.65 19.41 20.07
N THR A 383 -13.82 20.41 20.27
CA THR A 383 -12.38 20.38 19.99
C THR A 383 -11.66 21.32 20.95
N PRO A 384 -10.39 21.06 21.35
CA PRO A 384 -9.62 21.97 22.16
C PRO A 384 -9.36 23.28 21.43
N GLU A 385 -9.18 24.37 22.21
CA GLU A 385 -8.64 25.63 21.72
C GLU A 385 -7.11 25.56 21.68
N GLY A 386 -6.49 26.26 20.74
CA GLY A 386 -5.04 26.35 20.61
C GLY A 386 -4.43 25.37 19.58
N PRO A 387 -3.17 24.91 19.77
CA PRO A 387 -2.42 24.18 18.75
C PRO A 387 -3.03 22.83 18.38
N ASN A 388 -3.91 22.27 19.20
CA ASN A 388 -4.59 20.99 18.95
C ASN A 388 -5.98 21.13 18.32
N ILE A 389 -6.39 22.33 17.96
CA ILE A 389 -7.71 22.55 17.36
C ILE A 389 -7.90 21.68 16.12
N GLY A 390 -9.03 21.01 16.01
CA GLY A 390 -9.35 20.10 14.91
C GLY A 390 -8.56 18.78 14.87
N LEU A 391 -7.54 18.61 15.70
CA LEU A 391 -6.74 17.39 15.79
C LEU A 391 -7.20 16.45 16.89
N ILE A 392 -7.90 16.98 17.90
CA ILE A 392 -8.52 16.23 18.96
C ILE A 392 -10.03 16.44 18.87
N ASN A 393 -10.78 15.38 18.71
CA ASN A 393 -12.24 15.41 18.50
C ASN A 393 -12.95 14.36 19.36
N SER A 394 -14.28 14.38 19.35
CA SER A 394 -15.12 13.43 20.10
C SER A 394 -16.21 12.82 19.21
#